data_96722a77191eb9519905c183c385c0df
#
_entry.id   96722a77191eb9519905c183c385c0df
#
_cell.length_a   1.000
_cell.length_b   1.000
_cell.length_c   1.000
_cell.angle_alpha   90.00
_cell.angle_beta   90.00
_cell.angle_gamma   90.00
#
_symmetry.space_group_name_H-M   'P 1'
#
loop_
_entity.id
_entity.type
_entity.pdbx_description
1 polymer ?
#
loop_
_entity_poly.entity_id
_entity_poly.type
_entity_poly.pdbx_seq_one_letter_code
_entity_poly.pdbx_strand_id
1 'polypeptide(L)'
;MEEPKKKIFIIDDDSFLLDMYALKFNQSNFSVTTALGPEPALEKFHQGFVPDVMLLDIVMPVMDGFELIEKMKEEKLAQGAIIIILSNRGQPSDIARGQSLGAAGYIVKASSTPSEVIEKVNSIMSNSNKK
;
A
#
# COMPACT_ATOMS: atom_id res chain seq x y z
N MET A 1 -6.70 27.69 6.19
CA MET A 1 -7.43 26.43 6.07
C MET A 1 -6.49 25.31 5.70
N GLU A 2 -6.52 24.23 6.43
CA GLU A 2 -5.62 23.11 6.18
C GLU A 2 -6.15 22.24 5.05
N GLU A 3 -5.23 21.71 4.27
CA GLU A 3 -5.60 20.75 3.24
C GLU A 3 -5.98 19.41 3.89
N PRO A 4 -6.91 18.68 3.30
CA PRO A 4 -7.24 17.35 3.80
C PRO A 4 -6.01 16.45 3.77
N LYS A 5 -5.88 15.59 4.78
CA LYS A 5 -4.80 14.64 4.83
C LYS A 5 -4.97 13.60 3.73
N LYS A 6 -3.85 13.14 3.18
CA LYS A 6 -3.88 12.03 2.24
C LYS A 6 -4.25 10.75 2.98
N LYS A 7 -5.11 9.95 2.39
CA LYS A 7 -5.56 8.69 2.98
C LYS A 7 -4.65 7.57 2.53
N ILE A 8 -4.01 6.91 3.49
CA ILE A 8 -3.18 5.75 3.22
C ILE A 8 -3.82 4.51 3.83
N PHE A 9 -3.85 3.43 3.06
CA PHE A 9 -4.35 2.13 3.52
C PHE A 9 -3.17 1.17 3.57
N ILE A 10 -2.80 0.73 4.77
CA ILE A 10 -1.64 -0.14 4.97
C ILE A 10 -2.15 -1.56 5.22
N ILE A 11 -1.71 -2.50 4.39
CA ILE A 11 -2.16 -3.90 4.42
C ILE A 11 -0.94 -4.79 4.63
N ASP A 12 -0.94 -5.53 5.72
CA ASP A 12 0.16 -6.41 6.12
C ASP A 12 -0.42 -7.48 7.04
N ASP A 13 0.19 -8.66 7.09
CA ASP A 13 -0.27 -9.70 8.01
C ASP A 13 0.54 -9.73 9.31
N ASP A 14 1.54 -8.88 9.43
CA ASP A 14 2.35 -8.73 10.65
C ASP A 14 1.81 -7.54 11.44
N SER A 15 1.13 -7.84 12.56
CA SER A 15 0.48 -6.79 13.35
C SER A 15 1.47 -5.80 13.94
N PHE A 16 2.67 -6.25 14.30
CA PHE A 16 3.69 -5.38 14.86
C PHE A 16 4.15 -4.34 13.82
N LEU A 17 4.46 -4.79 12.62
CA LEU A 17 4.87 -3.89 11.54
C LEU A 17 3.73 -2.96 11.14
N LEU A 18 2.52 -3.50 11.09
CA LEU A 18 1.34 -2.71 10.75
C LEU A 18 1.16 -1.53 11.70
N ASP A 19 1.26 -1.82 13.01
CA ASP A 19 1.13 -0.77 14.03
C ASP A 19 2.26 0.25 13.95
N MET A 20 3.47 -0.22 13.70
CA MET A 20 4.64 0.66 13.60
C MET A 20 4.51 1.62 12.42
N TYR A 21 4.16 1.09 11.25
CA TYR A 21 3.99 1.95 10.07
C TYR A 21 2.79 2.88 10.23
N ALA A 22 1.71 2.38 10.83
CA ALA A 22 0.53 3.22 11.09
C ALA A 22 0.90 4.44 11.94
N LEU A 23 1.68 4.21 12.99
CA LEU A 23 2.13 5.30 13.85
C LEU A 23 2.99 6.31 13.07
N LYS A 24 3.94 5.80 12.30
CA LYS A 24 4.86 6.66 11.56
C LYS A 24 4.14 7.50 10.50
N PHE A 25 3.23 6.90 9.76
CA PHE A 25 2.47 7.64 8.76
C PHE A 25 1.50 8.64 9.40
N ASN A 26 0.92 8.26 10.53
CA ASN A 26 0.05 9.17 11.26
C ASN A 26 0.83 10.42 11.71
N GLN A 27 2.05 10.24 12.18
CA GLN A 27 2.94 11.34 12.57
C GLN A 27 3.37 12.18 11.38
N SER A 28 3.28 11.64 10.18
CA SER A 28 3.68 12.31 8.95
C SER A 28 2.50 12.89 8.18
N ASN A 29 1.44 13.16 8.89
CA ASN A 29 0.27 13.88 8.36
C ASN A 29 -0.56 13.10 7.35
N PHE A 30 -0.61 11.78 7.51
CA PHE A 30 -1.52 10.94 6.73
C PHE A 30 -2.74 10.57 7.58
N SER A 31 -3.86 10.34 6.92
CA SER A 31 -5.03 9.70 7.53
C SER A 31 -4.88 8.20 7.30
N VAL A 32 -4.60 7.45 8.36
CA VAL A 32 -4.18 6.05 8.24
C VAL A 32 -5.33 5.09 8.52
N THR A 33 -5.51 4.13 7.62
CA THR A 33 -6.38 2.98 7.82
C THR A 33 -5.52 1.74 7.62
N THR A 34 -5.75 0.71 8.43
CA THR A 34 -4.97 -0.51 8.35
C THR A 34 -5.86 -1.73 8.17
N ALA A 35 -5.28 -2.79 7.62
CA ALA A 35 -5.94 -4.08 7.52
C ALA A 35 -4.93 -5.17 7.81
N LEU A 36 -5.29 -6.09 8.70
CA LEU A 36 -4.44 -7.22 9.04
C LEU A 36 -4.74 -8.36 8.08
N GLY A 37 -4.07 -8.32 6.93
CA GLY A 37 -4.22 -9.33 5.91
C GLY A 37 -5.23 -8.97 4.81
N PRO A 38 -5.41 -9.88 3.84
CA PRO A 38 -6.20 -9.54 2.65
C PRO A 38 -7.70 -9.52 2.89
N GLU A 39 -8.23 -10.36 3.78
CA GLU A 39 -9.68 -10.41 4.00
C GLU A 39 -10.24 -9.12 4.57
N PRO A 40 -9.67 -8.55 5.66
CA PRO A 40 -10.15 -7.26 6.13
C PRO A 40 -9.97 -6.14 5.10
N ALA A 41 -8.93 -6.23 4.28
CA ALA A 41 -8.71 -5.25 3.22
C ALA A 41 -9.83 -5.29 2.19
N LEU A 42 -10.17 -6.49 1.73
CA LEU A 42 -11.25 -6.65 0.76
C LEU A 42 -12.58 -6.19 1.33
N GLU A 43 -12.83 -6.46 2.60
CA GLU A 43 -14.05 -6.03 3.25
C GLU A 43 -14.20 -4.51 3.19
N LYS A 44 -13.11 -3.78 3.47
CA LYS A 44 -13.12 -2.33 3.37
C LYS A 44 -13.38 -1.86 1.94
N PHE A 45 -12.73 -2.48 0.96
CA PHE A 45 -12.95 -2.12 -0.43
C PHE A 45 -14.39 -2.38 -0.87
N HIS A 46 -14.97 -3.49 -0.41
CA HIS A 46 -16.38 -3.81 -0.73
C HIS A 46 -17.34 -2.83 -0.09
N GLN A 47 -16.95 -2.17 0.99
CA GLN A 47 -17.74 -1.12 1.62
C GLN A 47 -17.59 0.23 0.90
N GLY A 48 -16.77 0.27 -0.14
CA GLY A 48 -16.61 1.47 -0.96
C GLY A 48 -15.42 2.35 -0.54
N PHE A 49 -14.56 1.87 0.34
CA PHE A 49 -13.39 2.64 0.76
C PHE A 49 -12.39 2.79 -0.39
N VAL A 50 -12.00 4.02 -0.68
CA VAL A 50 -11.00 4.33 -1.71
C VAL A 50 -9.91 5.19 -1.08
N PRO A 51 -8.74 4.61 -0.77
CA PRO A 51 -7.61 5.42 -0.27
C PRO A 51 -6.95 6.19 -1.41
N ASP A 52 -6.17 7.21 -1.07
CA ASP A 52 -5.32 7.88 -2.05
C ASP A 52 -4.15 6.98 -2.44
N VAL A 53 -3.62 6.25 -1.47
CA VAL A 53 -2.50 5.34 -1.69
C VAL A 53 -2.68 4.11 -0.81
N MET A 54 -2.32 2.93 -1.32
CA MET A 54 -2.26 1.73 -0.50
C MET A 54 -0.84 1.19 -0.47
N LEU A 55 -0.41 0.78 0.72
CA LEU A 55 0.89 0.22 0.97
C LEU A 55 0.67 -1.24 1.32
N LEU A 56 1.14 -2.15 0.45
CA LEU A 56 0.70 -3.53 0.46
C LEU A 56 1.86 -4.50 0.53
N ASP A 57 1.83 -5.40 1.51
CA ASP A 57 2.77 -6.51 1.57
C ASP A 57 2.35 -7.61 0.59
N ILE A 58 3.34 -8.33 0.07
CA ILE A 58 3.10 -9.43 -0.84
C ILE A 58 2.91 -10.75 -0.07
N VAL A 59 3.73 -10.98 0.96
CA VAL A 59 3.75 -12.26 1.65
C VAL A 59 2.66 -12.30 2.72
N MET A 60 1.51 -12.85 2.37
CA MET A 60 0.38 -13.01 3.28
C MET A 60 -0.24 -14.38 3.04
N PRO A 61 -0.77 -15.02 4.10
CA PRO A 61 -1.41 -16.33 3.93
C PRO A 61 -2.72 -16.21 3.16
N VAL A 62 -3.14 -17.30 2.53
CA VAL A 62 -4.38 -17.48 1.80
C VAL A 62 -4.38 -16.73 0.47
N MET A 63 -4.14 -15.44 0.50
CA MET A 63 -4.11 -14.60 -0.72
C MET A 63 -2.92 -13.65 -0.59
N ASP A 64 -1.94 -13.77 -1.48
CA ASP A 64 -0.79 -12.86 -1.43
C ASP A 64 -1.15 -11.49 -2.01
N GLY A 65 -0.21 -10.55 -1.92
CA GLY A 65 -0.48 -9.18 -2.37
C GLY A 65 -0.74 -9.06 -3.86
N PHE A 66 -0.07 -9.87 -4.67
CA PHE A 66 -0.32 -9.85 -6.12
C PHE A 66 -1.73 -10.31 -6.44
N GLU A 67 -2.17 -11.37 -5.76
CA GLU A 67 -3.54 -11.88 -5.93
C GLU A 67 -4.58 -10.86 -5.47
N LEU A 68 -4.27 -10.13 -4.41
CA LEU A 68 -5.17 -9.07 -3.94
C LEU A 68 -5.32 -7.97 -4.99
N ILE A 69 -4.21 -7.55 -5.61
CA ILE A 69 -4.27 -6.54 -6.68
C ILE A 69 -5.09 -7.06 -7.85
N GLU A 70 -4.87 -8.32 -8.24
CA GLU A 70 -5.62 -8.93 -9.33
C GLU A 70 -7.13 -8.92 -9.04
N LYS A 71 -7.49 -9.29 -7.82
CA LYS A 71 -8.89 -9.31 -7.42
C LYS A 71 -9.51 -7.91 -7.40
N MET A 72 -8.75 -6.93 -6.93
CA MET A 72 -9.21 -5.54 -6.95
C MET A 72 -9.51 -5.07 -8.36
N LYS A 73 -8.62 -5.41 -9.31
CA LYS A 73 -8.82 -5.03 -10.71
C LYS A 73 -10.02 -5.75 -11.31
N GLU A 74 -10.14 -7.04 -11.05
CA GLU A 74 -11.25 -7.84 -11.54
C GLU A 74 -12.59 -7.30 -11.08
N GLU A 75 -12.69 -6.92 -9.82
CA GLU A 75 -13.91 -6.39 -9.22
C GLU A 75 -14.03 -4.87 -9.31
N LYS A 76 -13.05 -4.21 -9.90
CA LYS A 76 -13.02 -2.74 -10.05
C LYS A 76 -13.10 -2.00 -8.72
N LEU A 77 -12.39 -2.53 -7.71
CA LEU A 77 -12.37 -1.94 -6.37
C LEU A 77 -11.29 -0.87 -6.26
N ALA A 78 -11.58 0.19 -5.49
CA ALA A 78 -10.62 1.26 -5.20
C ALA A 78 -9.93 1.80 -6.44
N GLN A 79 -10.66 2.00 -7.50
CA GLN A 79 -10.10 2.52 -8.75
C GLN A 79 -9.51 3.92 -8.51
N GLY A 80 -8.33 4.14 -9.06
CA GLY A 80 -7.63 5.41 -8.88
C GLY A 80 -6.68 5.45 -7.71
N ALA A 81 -6.73 4.48 -6.80
CA ALA A 81 -5.78 4.42 -5.70
C ALA A 81 -4.38 4.09 -6.21
N ILE A 82 -3.39 4.77 -5.67
CA ILE A 82 -1.99 4.49 -6.01
C ILE A 82 -1.57 3.26 -5.20
N ILE A 83 -1.03 2.25 -5.89
CA ILE A 83 -0.60 1.01 -5.24
C ILE A 83 0.92 1.01 -5.11
N ILE A 84 1.41 0.85 -3.88
CA ILE A 84 2.84 0.74 -3.60
C ILE A 84 3.05 -0.56 -2.83
N ILE A 85 3.95 -1.40 -3.32
CA ILE A 85 4.26 -2.67 -2.66
C ILE A 85 5.39 -2.42 -1.66
N LEU A 86 5.23 -2.94 -0.45
CA LEU A 86 6.23 -2.87 0.61
C LEU A 86 6.43 -4.27 1.15
N SER A 87 7.53 -4.92 0.76
CA SER A 87 7.73 -6.34 1.06
C SER A 87 9.21 -6.67 1.17
N ASN A 88 9.51 -7.76 1.87
CA ASN A 88 10.88 -8.29 1.88
C ASN A 88 11.20 -9.12 0.63
N ARG A 89 10.19 -9.47 -0.18
CA ARG A 89 10.42 -10.10 -1.47
C ARG A 89 10.74 -9.03 -2.49
N GLY A 90 11.97 -9.01 -2.99
CA GLY A 90 12.40 -7.95 -3.89
C GLY A 90 13.23 -8.44 -5.07
N GLN A 91 12.98 -9.66 -5.55
CA GLN A 91 13.67 -10.16 -6.74
C GLN A 91 13.17 -9.42 -7.97
N PRO A 92 13.98 -9.35 -9.02
CA PRO A 92 13.56 -8.64 -10.25
C PRO A 92 12.23 -9.13 -10.82
N SER A 93 11.95 -10.43 -10.70
CA SER A 93 10.68 -10.99 -11.16
C SER A 93 9.50 -10.49 -10.34
N ASP A 94 9.70 -10.30 -9.03
CA ASP A 94 8.64 -9.76 -8.15
C ASP A 94 8.35 -8.30 -8.53
N ILE A 95 9.39 -7.53 -8.72
CA ILE A 95 9.25 -6.11 -9.08
C ILE A 95 8.54 -5.97 -10.43
N ALA A 96 8.95 -6.78 -11.40
CA ALA A 96 8.33 -6.77 -12.72
C ALA A 96 6.85 -7.14 -12.65
N ARG A 97 6.51 -8.13 -11.84
CA ARG A 97 5.11 -8.53 -11.68
C ARG A 97 4.29 -7.42 -11.05
N GLY A 98 4.83 -6.76 -10.02
CA GLY A 98 4.15 -5.62 -9.42
C GLY A 98 3.88 -4.51 -10.42
N GLN A 99 4.86 -4.19 -11.23
CA GLN A 99 4.72 -3.16 -12.26
C GLN A 99 3.65 -3.54 -13.28
N SER A 100 3.65 -4.80 -13.72
CA SER A 100 2.68 -5.27 -14.71
C SER A 100 1.25 -5.24 -14.17
N LEU A 101 1.10 -5.34 -12.85
CA LEU A 101 -0.21 -5.26 -12.19
C LEU A 101 -0.62 -3.82 -11.87
N GLY A 102 0.24 -2.85 -12.18
CA GLY A 102 -0.11 -1.44 -12.03
C GLY A 102 0.41 -0.80 -10.75
N ALA A 103 1.32 -1.46 -10.02
CA ALA A 103 1.91 -0.84 -8.85
C ALA A 103 2.78 0.34 -9.27
N ALA A 104 2.64 1.46 -8.59
CA ALA A 104 3.40 2.68 -8.87
C ALA A 104 4.80 2.63 -8.25
N GLY A 105 5.01 1.75 -7.28
CA GLY A 105 6.32 1.60 -6.65
C GLY A 105 6.46 0.27 -5.94
N TYR A 106 7.71 -0.08 -5.66
CA TYR A 106 8.05 -1.32 -4.96
C TYR A 106 9.17 -1.00 -3.99
N ILE A 107 8.92 -1.18 -2.71
CA ILE A 107 9.89 -0.87 -1.65
C ILE A 107 10.24 -2.17 -0.92
N VAL A 108 11.53 -2.42 -0.75
CA VAL A 108 12.00 -3.62 -0.04
C VAL A 108 12.20 -3.24 1.44
N LYS A 109 11.44 -3.90 2.33
CA LYS A 109 11.44 -3.58 3.77
C LYS A 109 12.84 -3.63 4.38
N ALA A 110 13.60 -4.68 4.07
CA ALA A 110 14.89 -4.91 4.71
C ALA A 110 15.94 -3.85 4.38
N SER A 111 15.75 -3.11 3.30
CA SER A 111 16.72 -2.10 2.86
C SER A 111 16.22 -0.68 3.04
N SER A 112 15.12 -0.49 3.78
CA SER A 112 14.54 0.85 3.97
C SER A 112 14.12 1.05 5.42
N THR A 113 14.53 2.18 6.00
CA THR A 113 14.03 2.59 7.32
C THR A 113 12.59 3.08 7.19
N PRO A 114 11.82 3.11 8.28
CA PRO A 114 10.47 3.68 8.23
C PRO A 114 10.42 5.09 7.66
N SER A 115 11.40 5.95 8.02
CA SER A 115 11.45 7.30 7.47
C SER A 115 11.66 7.29 5.96
N GLU A 116 12.53 6.39 5.49
CA GLU A 116 12.77 6.26 4.05
C GLU A 116 11.53 5.76 3.31
N VAL A 117 10.76 4.87 3.95
CA VAL A 117 9.51 4.39 3.37
C VAL A 117 8.56 5.57 3.17
N ILE A 118 8.42 6.42 4.18
CA ILE A 118 7.54 7.60 4.09
C ILE A 118 8.00 8.53 2.97
N GLU A 119 9.32 8.79 2.88
CA GLU A 119 9.85 9.65 1.82
C GLU A 119 9.57 9.08 0.44
N LYS A 120 9.73 7.76 0.29
CA LYS A 120 9.47 7.10 -0.99
C LYS A 120 7.99 7.17 -1.36
N VAL A 121 7.10 6.97 -0.39
CA VAL A 121 5.67 7.07 -0.62
C VAL A 121 5.31 8.47 -1.08
N ASN A 122 5.80 9.49 -0.38
CA ASN A 122 5.55 10.89 -0.77
C ASN A 122 6.06 11.19 -2.18
N SER A 123 7.25 10.71 -2.50
CA SER A 123 7.84 10.91 -3.82
C SER A 123 7.02 10.26 -4.92
N ILE A 124 6.57 9.03 -4.68
CA ILE A 124 5.77 8.29 -5.66
C ILE A 124 4.43 8.98 -5.87
N MET A 125 3.80 9.44 -4.78
CA MET A 125 2.51 10.14 -4.88
C MET A 125 2.66 11.45 -5.66
N SER A 126 3.73 12.20 -5.42
CA SER A 126 3.99 13.44 -6.15
C SER A 126 4.16 13.19 -7.63
N ASN A 127 4.91 12.15 -7.98
CA ASN A 127 5.14 11.80 -9.39
C ASN A 127 3.86 11.33 -10.06
N SER A 128 3.02 10.60 -9.34
CA SER A 128 1.76 10.10 -9.91
C SER A 128 0.77 11.23 -10.18
N ASN A 129 0.87 12.33 -9.45
CA ASN A 129 -0.01 13.49 -9.63
C ASN A 129 0.45 14.43 -10.72
N LYS A 130 1.66 14.24 -11.25
CA LYS A 130 2.15 15.06 -12.35
C LYS A 130 1.64 14.52 -13.67
N LYS A 131 1.12 15.39 -14.43
CA LYS A 131 0.60 15.06 -15.76
C LYS A 131 1.42 15.75 -16.82
#